data_cf584cfd0646b7c47e040f87159ec4e4
#
_entry.id   cf584cfd0646b7c47e040f87159ec4e4
#
_cell.length_a   1.000
_cell.length_b   1.000
_cell.length_c   1.000
_cell.angle_alpha   90.00
_cell.angle_beta   90.00
_cell.angle_gamma   90.00
#
_symmetry.space_group_name_H-M   'P 1'
#
loop_
_entity.id
_entity.type
_entity.pdbx_description
1 polymer ?
#
loop_
_entity_poly.entity_id
_entity_poly.type
_entity_poly.pdbx_seq_one_letter_code
_entity_poly.pdbx_strand_id
1 'polypeptide(L)'
;MKLKKFFALALAAATLALALTGCGSKAGDSADNSDANTDNQTGETVTVKLGVVGGIYDDLWAPAKAALADEGIDLEIVQFSDYVTPNNALANGDIDLNAFQHRIYLQNEIDNYGYAIQNIGNTFIIPLNLYSQKVSSVDELKDGDVVAIPDDLTNGGRALKVLEAAGLIELDPNAAFNPTVDDITSYKVNITIEELKANTIPSVLPDVAAAVVNGNYALDFGLKTDEAIYKDSVLDVEEYWNLIAARTADIEDPDTAAIYEKVVEAFQSSATEDVFNNTFGGYFIAVGWDQDLINQ
;
A
#
# COMPACT_ATOMS: atom_id res chain seq x y z
N MET A 1 0.08 -32.08 45.29
CA MET A 1 -1.34 -32.15 45.76
C MET A 1 -2.20 -31.75 44.54
N LYS A 2 -2.69 -32.70 43.82
CA LYS A 2 -4.08 -33.21 43.67
C LYS A 2 -5.11 -32.06 43.63
N LEU A 3 -5.80 -31.79 42.53
CA LEU A 3 -7.05 -32.47 42.20
C LEU A 3 -7.47 -32.23 40.74
N LYS A 4 -7.74 -33.34 40.05
CA LYS A 4 -8.50 -33.47 38.79
C LYS A 4 -9.97 -33.24 39.08
N LYS A 5 -10.74 -32.71 38.11
CA LYS A 5 -12.09 -33.20 37.86
C LYS A 5 -12.52 -32.94 36.39
N PHE A 6 -12.74 -34.02 35.70
CA PHE A 6 -13.51 -34.26 34.49
C PHE A 6 -14.97 -33.80 34.65
N PHE A 7 -15.57 -33.34 33.56
CA PHE A 7 -16.95 -33.70 33.24
C PHE A 7 -17.14 -33.79 31.74
N ALA A 8 -17.73 -34.89 31.34
CA ALA A 8 -17.96 -35.33 29.98
C ALA A 8 -19.47 -35.20 29.61
N LEU A 9 -19.72 -35.15 28.32
CA LEU A 9 -20.85 -35.73 27.57
C LEU A 9 -22.29 -35.22 27.81
N ALA A 10 -22.90 -34.71 26.75
CA ALA A 10 -24.21 -35.24 26.31
C ALA A 10 -24.54 -34.90 24.86
N LEU A 11 -24.65 -35.94 24.08
CA LEU A 11 -25.13 -36.11 22.71
C LEU A 11 -26.67 -36.01 22.73
N ALA A 12 -27.30 -35.32 21.77
CA ALA A 12 -28.71 -35.58 21.43
C ALA A 12 -28.93 -35.29 19.93
N ALA A 13 -29.02 -36.37 19.18
CA ALA A 13 -29.59 -36.44 17.84
C ALA A 13 -31.11 -36.47 17.92
N ALA A 14 -31.79 -35.75 17.04
CA ALA A 14 -33.18 -35.99 16.74
C ALA A 14 -33.45 -35.77 15.23
N THR A 15 -33.49 -36.88 14.52
CA THR A 15 -34.08 -37.07 13.19
C THR A 15 -35.60 -37.08 13.31
N LEU A 16 -36.32 -36.40 12.42
CA LEU A 16 -37.69 -36.81 12.07
C LEU A 16 -37.98 -36.46 10.60
N ALA A 17 -38.17 -37.51 9.81
CA ALA A 17 -38.73 -37.52 8.48
C ALA A 17 -40.22 -37.86 8.59
N LEU A 18 -41.03 -37.34 7.66
CA LEU A 18 -42.33 -37.90 7.19
C LEU A 18 -42.83 -36.90 6.11
N ALA A 19 -42.82 -37.18 4.83
CA ALA A 19 -43.58 -38.11 3.99
C ALA A 19 -45.00 -37.61 3.63
N LEU A 20 -45.15 -37.30 2.33
CA LEU A 20 -46.16 -37.68 1.34
C LEU A 20 -47.65 -37.52 1.67
N THR A 21 -48.36 -36.79 0.85
CA THR A 21 -49.33 -37.30 -0.16
C THR A 21 -50.19 -36.16 -0.67
N GLY A 22 -50.53 -36.18 -1.96
CA GLY A 22 -51.81 -35.91 -2.50
C GLY A 22 -51.83 -35.51 -3.97
N CYS A 23 -52.18 -36.45 -4.83
CA CYS A 23 -52.52 -36.30 -6.23
C CYS A 23 -53.78 -35.47 -6.48
N GLY A 24 -53.86 -34.78 -7.63
CA GLY A 24 -55.15 -34.28 -8.18
C GLY A 24 -54.95 -33.65 -9.58
N SER A 25 -55.39 -34.38 -10.59
CA SER A 25 -55.29 -34.12 -12.04
C SER A 25 -56.21 -33.01 -12.55
N LYS A 26 -55.87 -32.25 -13.59
CA LYS A 26 -56.24 -32.31 -15.02
C LYS A 26 -56.13 -30.97 -15.76
N ALA A 27 -55.32 -31.01 -16.80
CA ALA A 27 -55.53 -30.63 -18.20
C ALA A 27 -56.01 -29.22 -18.57
N GLY A 28 -55.25 -28.62 -19.48
CA GLY A 28 -55.62 -27.54 -20.38
C GLY A 28 -54.44 -26.70 -20.84
N ASP A 29 -53.72 -27.16 -21.76
CA ASP A 29 -53.34 -26.77 -23.13
C ASP A 29 -52.81 -25.34 -23.40
N SER A 30 -51.74 -25.35 -24.23
CA SER A 30 -51.17 -24.34 -25.14
C SER A 30 -50.01 -23.49 -24.63
N ALA A 31 -48.82 -23.99 -24.99
CA ALA A 31 -47.68 -23.37 -25.67
C ALA A 31 -47.54 -21.84 -25.61
N ASP A 32 -46.47 -21.39 -25.00
CA ASP A 32 -45.45 -20.67 -25.75
C ASP A 32 -44.07 -20.84 -25.02
N ASN A 33 -43.13 -21.34 -25.79
CA ASN A 33 -41.80 -21.68 -25.38
C ASN A 33 -40.93 -20.45 -25.70
N SER A 34 -40.50 -19.73 -24.69
CA SER A 34 -39.36 -18.86 -24.78
C SER A 34 -38.46 -19.17 -23.59
N ASP A 35 -37.63 -20.21 -23.78
CA ASP A 35 -36.44 -20.47 -22.99
C ASP A 35 -35.53 -19.23 -23.06
N ALA A 36 -35.70 -18.31 -22.12
CA ALA A 36 -34.65 -17.43 -21.73
C ALA A 36 -33.72 -18.25 -20.80
N ASN A 37 -32.76 -18.92 -21.42
CA ASN A 37 -31.63 -19.50 -20.73
C ASN A 37 -30.80 -18.32 -20.18
N THR A 38 -31.16 -17.84 -19.01
CA THR A 38 -30.27 -17.03 -18.19
C THR A 38 -29.23 -18.01 -17.67
N ASP A 39 -28.14 -18.10 -18.42
CA ASP A 39 -26.89 -18.71 -17.99
C ASP A 39 -26.41 -17.91 -16.78
N ASN A 40 -26.85 -18.33 -15.61
CA ASN A 40 -26.39 -17.83 -14.34
C ASN A 40 -25.03 -18.50 -14.12
N GLN A 41 -23.98 -17.97 -14.77
CA GLN A 41 -22.60 -18.27 -14.42
C GLN A 41 -22.38 -17.70 -13.01
N THR A 42 -22.73 -18.48 -11.99
CA THR A 42 -22.14 -18.32 -10.66
C THR A 42 -20.71 -18.83 -10.74
N GLY A 43 -19.83 -18.08 -11.39
CA GLY A 43 -18.39 -18.26 -11.26
C GLY A 43 -18.05 -18.11 -9.78
N GLU A 44 -17.24 -19.00 -9.26
CA GLU A 44 -16.70 -18.92 -7.91
C GLU A 44 -15.90 -17.61 -7.81
N THR A 45 -16.28 -16.72 -6.88
CA THR A 45 -15.57 -15.46 -6.67
C THR A 45 -14.21 -15.75 -6.02
N VAL A 46 -13.15 -15.25 -6.63
CA VAL A 46 -11.79 -15.36 -6.09
C VAL A 46 -11.52 -14.15 -5.22
N THR A 47 -11.12 -14.36 -3.96
CA THR A 47 -10.70 -13.29 -3.07
C THR A 47 -9.20 -13.09 -3.16
N VAL A 48 -8.76 -11.83 -3.34
CA VAL A 48 -7.34 -11.42 -3.31
C VAL A 48 -7.18 -10.38 -2.20
N LYS A 49 -6.30 -10.66 -1.23
CA LYS A 49 -6.00 -9.78 -0.10
C LYS A 49 -4.82 -8.88 -0.44
N LEU A 50 -5.07 -7.58 -0.50
CA LEU A 50 -4.06 -6.56 -0.78
C LEU A 50 -3.69 -5.79 0.49
N GLY A 51 -2.45 -5.93 0.96
CA GLY A 51 -1.90 -5.17 2.08
C GLY A 51 -1.48 -3.76 1.67
N VAL A 52 -1.97 -2.76 2.40
CA VAL A 52 -1.65 -1.33 2.19
C VAL A 52 -1.32 -0.66 3.53
N VAL A 53 -0.72 0.54 3.51
CA VAL A 53 -0.39 1.27 4.74
C VAL A 53 -1.10 2.62 4.78
N GLY A 54 -2.12 2.71 5.62
CA GLY A 54 -2.93 3.91 5.81
C GLY A 54 -4.31 3.86 5.15
N GLY A 55 -5.16 4.82 5.49
CA GLY A 55 -6.57 4.86 5.08
C GLY A 55 -6.81 5.40 3.69
N ILE A 56 -5.89 6.24 3.14
CA ILE A 56 -6.04 6.82 1.79
C ILE A 56 -6.13 5.77 0.68
N TYR A 57 -5.65 4.57 0.93
CA TYR A 57 -5.63 3.49 -0.06
C TYR A 57 -7.03 2.94 -0.37
N ASP A 58 -8.03 3.14 0.50
CA ASP A 58 -9.42 2.77 0.20
C ASP A 58 -9.94 3.56 -1.01
N ASP A 59 -9.72 4.87 -1.03
CA ASP A 59 -10.10 5.72 -2.16
C ASP A 59 -9.22 5.44 -3.40
N LEU A 60 -7.93 5.21 -3.18
CA LEU A 60 -6.95 4.98 -4.25
C LEU A 60 -7.24 3.69 -5.04
N TRP A 61 -7.66 2.63 -4.36
CA TRP A 61 -7.96 1.33 -4.96
C TRP A 61 -9.43 1.12 -5.31
N ALA A 62 -10.32 2.09 -4.99
CA ALA A 62 -11.75 1.96 -5.25
C ALA A 62 -12.09 1.67 -6.72
N PRO A 63 -11.48 2.32 -7.74
CA PRO A 63 -11.75 2.01 -9.15
C PRO A 63 -11.32 0.61 -9.53
N ALA A 64 -10.12 0.18 -9.13
CA ALA A 64 -9.61 -1.16 -9.42
C ALA A 64 -10.48 -2.24 -8.75
N LYS A 65 -10.88 -2.04 -7.49
CA LYS A 65 -11.79 -2.94 -6.77
C LYS A 65 -13.14 -3.09 -7.49
N ALA A 66 -13.69 -2.00 -8.01
CA ALA A 66 -14.95 -2.03 -8.75
C ALA A 66 -14.80 -2.81 -10.08
N ALA A 67 -13.72 -2.56 -10.83
CA ALA A 67 -13.46 -3.26 -12.10
C ALA A 67 -13.25 -4.77 -11.89
N LEU A 68 -12.49 -5.15 -10.86
CA LEU A 68 -12.21 -6.55 -10.53
C LEU A 68 -13.47 -7.32 -10.09
N ALA A 69 -14.39 -6.65 -9.38
CA ALA A 69 -15.66 -7.27 -8.98
C ALA A 69 -16.51 -7.70 -10.18
N ASP A 70 -16.49 -6.93 -11.27
CA ASP A 70 -17.18 -7.28 -12.52
C ASP A 70 -16.55 -8.52 -13.21
N GLU A 71 -15.29 -8.84 -12.87
CA GLU A 71 -14.56 -10.03 -13.34
C GLU A 71 -14.62 -11.22 -12.37
N GLY A 72 -15.35 -11.10 -11.27
CA GLY A 72 -15.47 -12.16 -10.25
C GLY A 72 -14.28 -12.22 -9.29
N ILE A 73 -13.49 -11.14 -9.17
CA ILE A 73 -12.40 -11.01 -8.21
C ILE A 73 -12.81 -10.02 -7.11
N ASP A 74 -12.85 -10.50 -5.86
CA ASP A 74 -13.07 -9.66 -4.68
C ASP A 74 -11.72 -9.21 -4.10
N LEU A 75 -11.36 -7.94 -4.33
CA LEU A 75 -10.14 -7.34 -3.79
C LEU A 75 -10.42 -6.87 -2.34
N GLU A 76 -9.90 -7.59 -1.36
CA GLU A 76 -9.97 -7.26 0.06
C GLU A 76 -8.77 -6.36 0.45
N ILE A 77 -9.03 -5.11 0.85
CA ILE A 77 -7.99 -4.21 1.32
C ILE A 77 -7.69 -4.49 2.80
N VAL A 78 -6.44 -4.86 3.09
CA VAL A 78 -5.93 -5.12 4.44
C VAL A 78 -5.02 -3.98 4.85
N GLN A 79 -5.48 -3.13 5.78
CA GLN A 79 -4.74 -1.95 6.21
C GLN A 79 -3.74 -2.27 7.32
N PHE A 80 -2.51 -1.80 7.16
CA PHE A 80 -1.44 -1.80 8.14
C PHE A 80 -1.16 -0.38 8.62
N SER A 81 -0.53 -0.25 9.80
CA SER A 81 -0.19 1.04 10.42
C SER A 81 1.27 1.43 10.28
N ASP A 82 2.12 0.54 9.77
CA ASP A 82 3.56 0.73 9.62
C ASP A 82 4.11 0.05 8.37
N TYR A 83 5.37 0.36 8.01
CA TYR A 83 6.01 -0.21 6.82
C TYR A 83 6.71 -1.57 7.07
N VAL A 84 6.88 -1.99 8.33
CA VAL A 84 7.64 -3.21 8.68
C VAL A 84 6.81 -4.47 8.51
N THR A 85 5.52 -4.39 8.86
CA THR A 85 4.64 -5.57 8.95
C THR A 85 4.20 -6.14 7.60
N PRO A 86 3.90 -5.34 6.53
CA PRO A 86 3.26 -5.87 5.32
C PRO A 86 4.09 -6.88 4.53
N ASN A 87 5.43 -6.70 4.42
CA ASN A 87 6.29 -7.65 3.72
C ASN A 87 6.37 -9.00 4.44
N ASN A 88 6.37 -8.98 5.77
CA ASN A 88 6.30 -10.21 6.55
C ASN A 88 4.96 -10.94 6.36
N ALA A 89 3.84 -10.19 6.38
CA ALA A 89 2.51 -10.73 6.14
C ALA A 89 2.39 -11.34 4.74
N LEU A 90 2.96 -10.67 3.71
CA LEU A 90 3.01 -11.20 2.34
C LEU A 90 3.84 -12.48 2.26
N ALA A 91 5.05 -12.48 2.82
CA ALA A 91 5.94 -13.64 2.79
C ALA A 91 5.35 -14.86 3.51
N ASN A 92 4.55 -14.65 4.57
CA ASN A 92 3.89 -15.71 5.34
C ASN A 92 2.55 -16.19 4.72
N GLY A 93 2.01 -15.49 3.71
CA GLY A 93 0.73 -15.83 3.09
C GLY A 93 -0.51 -15.33 3.86
N ASP A 94 -0.35 -14.38 4.78
CA ASP A 94 -1.48 -13.73 5.49
C ASP A 94 -2.23 -12.78 4.55
N ILE A 95 -1.52 -12.20 3.58
CA ILE A 95 -2.02 -11.43 2.43
C ILE A 95 -1.44 -12.00 1.13
N ASP A 96 -2.05 -11.68 -0.01
CA ASP A 96 -1.68 -12.18 -1.32
C ASP A 96 -0.78 -11.22 -2.07
N LEU A 97 -1.04 -9.93 -1.94
CA LEU A 97 -0.28 -8.83 -2.54
C LEU A 97 -0.03 -7.75 -1.48
N ASN A 98 0.97 -6.89 -1.69
CA ASN A 98 1.00 -5.58 -1.03
C ASN A 98 1.32 -4.44 -2.01
N ALA A 99 0.84 -3.23 -1.69
CA ALA A 99 1.04 -2.03 -2.50
C ALA A 99 1.19 -0.80 -1.59
N PHE A 100 2.36 -0.62 -0.97
CA PHE A 100 2.64 0.48 -0.04
C PHE A 100 4.04 1.04 -0.16
N GLN A 101 4.95 0.32 -0.82
CA GLN A 101 6.39 0.53 -0.80
C GLN A 101 6.95 0.86 -2.17
N HIS A 102 8.09 1.55 -2.19
CA HIS A 102 8.85 1.80 -3.40
C HIS A 102 9.94 0.74 -3.64
N ARG A 103 10.49 0.70 -4.86
CA ARG A 103 11.42 -0.34 -5.32
C ARG A 103 12.62 -0.52 -4.39
N ILE A 104 13.29 0.56 -3.97
CA ILE A 104 14.48 0.44 -3.14
C ILE A 104 14.17 0.00 -1.71
N TYR A 105 12.96 0.31 -1.18
CA TYR A 105 12.52 -0.22 0.10
C TYR A 105 12.32 -1.74 0.01
N LEU A 106 11.60 -2.21 -1.02
CA LEU A 106 11.42 -3.64 -1.27
C LEU A 106 12.77 -4.36 -1.39
N GLN A 107 13.72 -3.82 -2.16
CA GLN A 107 15.04 -4.42 -2.32
C GLN A 107 15.79 -4.50 -0.99
N ASN A 108 15.75 -3.43 -0.19
CA ASN A 108 16.37 -3.41 1.14
C ASN A 108 15.76 -4.46 2.09
N GLU A 109 14.46 -4.66 2.04
CA GLU A 109 13.77 -5.69 2.81
C GLU A 109 14.16 -7.11 2.36
N ILE A 110 14.24 -7.34 1.05
CA ILE A 110 14.71 -8.61 0.49
C ILE A 110 16.14 -8.91 0.94
N ASP A 111 17.04 -7.92 0.84
CA ASP A 111 18.45 -8.06 1.19
C ASP A 111 18.63 -8.35 2.70
N ASN A 112 17.82 -7.75 3.55
CA ASN A 112 17.92 -7.89 5.00
C ASN A 112 17.23 -9.15 5.55
N TYR A 113 16.09 -9.55 4.98
CA TYR A 113 15.25 -10.61 5.54
C TYR A 113 15.15 -11.85 4.66
N GLY A 114 15.63 -11.78 3.41
CA GLY A 114 15.60 -12.92 2.47
C GLY A 114 14.19 -13.27 2.00
N TYR A 115 13.28 -12.32 1.94
CA TYR A 115 11.92 -12.55 1.44
C TYR A 115 11.92 -12.97 -0.02
N ALA A 116 11.18 -14.06 -0.34
CA ALA A 116 10.94 -14.49 -1.72
C ALA A 116 9.70 -13.77 -2.29
N ILE A 117 9.81 -12.46 -2.40
CA ILE A 117 8.78 -11.56 -2.95
C ILE A 117 9.39 -10.71 -4.07
N GLN A 118 8.56 -10.26 -5.00
CA GLN A 118 9.02 -9.48 -6.15
C GLN A 118 8.00 -8.41 -6.56
N ASN A 119 8.47 -7.39 -7.27
CA ASN A 119 7.64 -6.41 -7.95
C ASN A 119 6.95 -7.03 -9.16
N ILE A 120 5.63 -6.91 -9.25
CA ILE A 120 4.81 -7.40 -10.36
C ILE A 120 4.12 -6.28 -11.16
N GLY A 121 4.16 -5.05 -10.65
CA GLY A 121 3.59 -3.87 -11.34
C GLY A 121 3.92 -2.57 -10.63
N ASN A 122 4.25 -1.54 -11.38
CA ASN A 122 4.48 -0.20 -10.82
C ASN A 122 3.15 0.52 -10.60
N THR A 123 3.11 1.42 -9.65
CA THR A 123 1.89 2.16 -9.33
C THR A 123 2.05 3.66 -9.53
N PHE A 124 2.76 4.32 -8.66
CA PHE A 124 2.94 5.77 -8.67
C PHE A 124 4.24 6.18 -8.00
N ILE A 125 4.63 7.44 -8.19
CA ILE A 125 5.54 8.13 -7.28
C ILE A 125 4.75 9.17 -6.49
N ILE A 126 5.13 9.36 -5.21
CA ILE A 126 4.53 10.33 -4.29
C ILE A 126 5.65 11.17 -3.67
N PRO A 127 5.47 12.51 -3.56
CA PRO A 127 6.48 13.38 -2.97
C PRO A 127 6.75 13.08 -1.50
N LEU A 128 8.00 13.28 -1.09
CA LEU A 128 8.47 13.24 0.29
C LEU A 128 8.74 14.67 0.76
N ASN A 129 7.72 15.38 1.22
CA ASN A 129 7.78 16.82 1.48
C ASN A 129 8.25 17.16 2.90
N LEU A 130 8.86 18.35 3.05
CA LEU A 130 9.20 18.94 4.34
C LEU A 130 8.06 19.85 4.82
N TYR A 131 7.51 19.55 5.98
CA TYR A 131 6.43 20.28 6.61
C TYR A 131 6.88 20.97 7.90
N SER A 132 6.18 22.03 8.28
CA SER A 132 6.36 22.70 9.57
C SER A 132 5.04 23.29 10.06
N GLN A 133 4.87 23.32 11.38
CA GLN A 133 3.82 24.09 12.05
C GLN A 133 4.36 25.32 12.78
N LYS A 134 5.70 25.56 12.71
CA LYS A 134 6.38 26.63 13.44
C LYS A 134 6.98 27.71 12.54
N VAL A 135 7.36 27.33 11.32
CA VAL A 135 7.96 28.24 10.31
C VAL A 135 7.24 28.12 8.98
N SER A 136 7.31 29.14 8.16
CA SER A 136 6.61 29.21 6.86
C SER A 136 7.56 28.98 5.68
N SER A 137 8.87 28.97 5.90
CA SER A 137 9.87 28.66 4.90
C SER A 137 11.13 28.05 5.53
N VAL A 138 11.95 27.38 4.72
CA VAL A 138 13.22 26.81 5.17
C VAL A 138 14.23 27.88 5.65
N ASP A 139 14.11 29.13 5.15
CA ASP A 139 14.98 30.24 5.55
C ASP A 139 14.72 30.76 6.97
N GLU A 140 13.61 30.37 7.59
CA GLU A 140 13.26 30.74 8.98
C GLU A 140 13.83 29.75 10.00
N LEU A 141 14.36 28.60 9.57
CA LEU A 141 15.02 27.63 10.45
C LEU A 141 16.31 28.23 11.05
N LYS A 142 16.61 27.88 12.30
CA LYS A 142 17.68 28.45 13.11
C LYS A 142 18.57 27.37 13.72
N ASP A 143 19.74 27.77 14.13
CA ASP A 143 20.66 26.92 14.92
C ASP A 143 19.95 26.36 16.16
N GLY A 144 20.06 25.04 16.32
CA GLY A 144 19.44 24.28 17.40
C GLY A 144 18.01 23.80 17.11
N ASP A 145 17.42 24.17 15.96
CA ASP A 145 16.14 23.63 15.54
C ASP A 145 16.24 22.12 15.26
N VAL A 146 15.19 21.38 15.64
CA VAL A 146 15.08 19.93 15.39
C VAL A 146 14.28 19.71 14.12
N VAL A 147 14.83 18.88 13.22
CA VAL A 147 14.17 18.41 11.99
C VAL A 147 14.05 16.89 12.05
N ALA A 148 12.81 16.38 12.07
CA ALA A 148 12.55 14.95 12.09
C ALA A 148 12.56 14.35 10.67
N ILE A 149 13.10 13.14 10.54
CA ILE A 149 13.12 12.36 9.30
C ILE A 149 12.77 10.90 9.59
N PRO A 150 12.37 10.08 8.58
CA PRO A 150 12.18 8.65 8.73
C PRO A 150 13.47 7.94 9.18
N ASP A 151 13.34 6.92 10.05
CA ASP A 151 14.45 6.16 10.62
C ASP A 151 14.88 4.94 9.77
N ASP A 152 14.11 4.58 8.74
CA ASP A 152 14.52 3.52 7.82
C ASP A 152 15.52 4.05 6.79
N LEU A 153 16.49 3.20 6.42
CA LEU A 153 17.61 3.56 5.54
C LEU A 153 17.17 4.24 4.24
N THR A 154 16.09 3.78 3.63
CA THR A 154 15.69 4.21 2.30
C THR A 154 14.91 5.51 2.29
N ASN A 155 13.93 5.66 3.19
CA ASN A 155 13.19 6.91 3.36
C ASN A 155 14.03 7.97 4.10
N GLY A 156 14.84 7.59 5.09
CA GLY A 156 15.80 8.48 5.74
C GLY A 156 16.82 9.04 4.76
N GLY A 157 17.40 8.19 3.92
CA GLY A 157 18.32 8.61 2.86
C GLY A 157 17.66 9.54 1.83
N ARG A 158 16.39 9.26 1.43
CA ARG A 158 15.61 10.17 0.56
C ARG A 158 15.32 11.49 1.28
N ALA A 159 15.00 11.46 2.57
CA ALA A 159 14.74 12.66 3.36
C ALA A 159 16.00 13.56 3.44
N LEU A 160 17.19 12.98 3.62
CA LEU A 160 18.44 13.73 3.60
C LEU A 160 18.68 14.41 2.24
N LYS A 161 18.38 13.75 1.12
CA LYS A 161 18.43 14.38 -0.22
C LYS A 161 17.42 15.52 -0.36
N VAL A 162 16.24 15.41 0.23
CA VAL A 162 15.24 16.51 0.29
C VAL A 162 15.80 17.70 1.09
N LEU A 163 16.45 17.45 2.24
CA LEU A 163 17.07 18.50 3.04
C LEU A 163 18.26 19.15 2.31
N GLU A 164 19.06 18.39 1.56
CA GLU A 164 20.12 18.91 0.70
C GLU A 164 19.55 19.78 -0.42
N ALA A 165 18.52 19.30 -1.14
CA ALA A 165 17.85 20.07 -2.18
C ALA A 165 17.18 21.35 -1.64
N ALA A 166 16.71 21.34 -0.40
CA ALA A 166 16.22 22.51 0.33
C ALA A 166 17.34 23.46 0.75
N GLY A 167 18.61 23.09 0.57
CA GLY A 167 19.79 23.89 0.90
C GLY A 167 20.07 23.95 2.41
N LEU A 168 19.60 23.00 3.20
CA LEU A 168 19.80 22.95 4.65
C LEU A 168 21.08 22.22 5.05
N ILE A 169 21.47 21.22 4.27
CA ILE A 169 22.67 20.40 4.49
C ILE A 169 23.43 20.20 3.17
N GLU A 170 24.65 19.69 3.25
CA GLU A 170 25.40 19.14 2.11
C GLU A 170 25.79 17.70 2.44
N LEU A 171 25.60 16.78 1.51
CA LEU A 171 25.97 15.38 1.63
C LEU A 171 27.34 15.12 0.98
N ASP A 172 28.02 14.05 1.41
CA ASP A 172 29.22 13.56 0.73
C ASP A 172 28.83 13.15 -0.71
N PRO A 173 29.45 13.73 -1.75
CA PRO A 173 29.16 13.36 -3.14
C PRO A 173 29.51 11.90 -3.48
N ASN A 174 30.26 11.21 -2.61
CA ASN A 174 30.56 9.78 -2.74
C ASN A 174 29.67 8.90 -1.84
N ALA A 175 28.67 9.48 -1.14
CA ALA A 175 27.74 8.70 -0.34
C ALA A 175 27.01 7.64 -1.19
N ALA A 176 26.55 6.58 -0.54
CA ALA A 176 25.73 5.57 -1.19
C ALA A 176 24.40 6.18 -1.70
N PHE A 177 23.67 5.44 -2.53
CA PHE A 177 22.36 5.88 -3.02
C PHE A 177 21.41 6.27 -1.87
N ASN A 178 21.47 5.56 -0.76
CA ASN A 178 20.79 5.91 0.49
C ASN A 178 21.81 6.46 1.49
N PRO A 179 22.04 7.80 1.51
CA PRO A 179 22.93 8.41 2.50
C PRO A 179 22.35 8.29 3.91
N THR A 180 23.24 8.34 4.90
CA THR A 180 22.90 8.37 6.33
C THR A 180 23.27 9.73 6.92
N VAL A 181 22.91 10.00 8.17
CA VAL A 181 23.29 11.24 8.86
C VAL A 181 24.81 11.40 8.97
N ASP A 182 25.58 10.30 8.92
CA ASP A 182 27.05 10.32 8.95
C ASP A 182 27.65 10.85 7.62
N ASP A 183 26.87 10.87 6.54
CA ASP A 183 27.28 11.39 5.24
C ASP A 183 27.07 12.91 5.11
N ILE A 184 26.53 13.59 6.13
CA ILE A 184 26.37 15.04 6.14
C ILE A 184 27.74 15.69 6.35
N THR A 185 28.21 16.45 5.34
CA THR A 185 29.50 17.12 5.37
C THR A 185 29.44 18.55 5.88
N SER A 186 28.30 19.22 5.72
CA SER A 186 28.10 20.58 6.25
C SER A 186 26.61 20.87 6.51
N TYR A 187 26.36 21.85 7.36
CA TYR A 187 25.07 22.42 7.67
C TYR A 187 25.04 23.89 7.34
N LYS A 188 24.06 24.34 6.54
CA LYS A 188 23.84 25.77 6.28
C LYS A 188 23.26 26.45 7.54
N VAL A 189 22.38 25.75 8.24
CA VAL A 189 21.82 26.08 9.54
C VAL A 189 22.11 24.88 10.44
N ASN A 190 22.61 25.10 11.62
CA ASN A 190 23.05 24.02 12.52
C ASN A 190 21.86 23.32 13.17
N ILE A 191 21.04 22.66 12.33
CA ILE A 191 19.88 21.89 12.77
C ILE A 191 20.31 20.55 13.40
N THR A 192 19.45 19.98 14.24
CA THR A 192 19.59 18.62 14.76
C THR A 192 18.66 17.71 13.98
N ILE A 193 19.19 16.65 13.36
CA ILE A 193 18.36 15.63 12.70
C ILE A 193 17.91 14.63 13.75
N GLU A 194 16.59 14.36 13.79
CA GLU A 194 15.98 13.34 14.65
C GLU A 194 15.35 12.27 13.75
N GLU A 195 15.87 11.04 13.84
CA GLU A 195 15.38 9.89 13.08
C GLU A 195 14.26 9.20 13.87
N LEU A 196 13.06 9.13 13.29
CA LEU A 196 11.84 8.60 13.91
C LEU A 196 11.11 7.64 12.96
N LYS A 197 10.33 6.74 13.53
CA LYS A 197 9.46 5.88 12.72
C LYS A 197 8.52 6.73 11.88
N ALA A 198 8.48 6.47 10.56
CA ALA A 198 7.76 7.28 9.59
C ALA A 198 6.29 7.55 9.99
N ASN A 199 5.59 6.54 10.54
CA ASN A 199 4.20 6.67 10.99
C ASN A 199 4.00 7.59 12.21
N THR A 200 5.06 7.90 12.96
CA THR A 200 4.98 8.79 14.13
C THR A 200 5.29 10.25 13.79
N ILE A 201 5.98 10.52 12.69
CA ILE A 201 6.46 11.85 12.31
C ILE A 201 5.34 12.89 12.21
N PRO A 202 4.17 12.62 11.58
CA PRO A 202 3.11 13.64 11.51
C PRO A 202 2.65 14.13 12.88
N SER A 203 2.62 13.23 13.88
CA SER A 203 2.16 13.58 15.23
C SER A 203 3.17 14.38 16.05
N VAL A 204 4.46 14.37 15.69
CA VAL A 204 5.49 15.17 16.37
C VAL A 204 5.73 16.55 15.73
N LEU A 205 5.07 16.86 14.60
CA LEU A 205 5.18 18.19 13.95
C LEU A 205 5.01 19.40 14.90
N PRO A 206 4.10 19.39 15.89
CA PRO A 206 4.00 20.48 16.85
C PRO A 206 5.24 20.65 17.74
N ASP A 207 6.02 19.60 17.95
CA ASP A 207 7.15 19.57 18.88
C ASP A 207 8.48 19.92 18.20
N VAL A 208 8.65 19.57 16.91
CA VAL A 208 9.86 19.84 16.12
C VAL A 208 9.75 21.14 15.33
N ALA A 209 10.86 21.66 14.77
CA ALA A 209 10.84 22.84 13.92
C ALA A 209 10.29 22.53 12.52
N ALA A 210 10.66 21.35 11.96
CA ALA A 210 10.14 20.84 10.71
C ALA A 210 10.28 19.31 10.68
N ALA A 211 9.60 18.65 9.74
CA ALA A 211 9.74 17.22 9.52
C ALA A 211 9.54 16.83 8.06
N VAL A 212 10.34 15.88 7.58
CA VAL A 212 10.13 15.24 6.28
C VAL A 212 9.14 14.10 6.48
N VAL A 213 8.00 14.18 5.79
CA VAL A 213 6.85 13.28 6.03
C VAL A 213 6.54 12.48 4.77
N ASN A 214 6.45 11.16 4.90
CA ASN A 214 6.03 10.28 3.81
C ASN A 214 4.61 10.65 3.34
N GLY A 215 4.40 10.64 2.02
CA GLY A 215 3.20 11.20 1.41
C GLY A 215 1.89 10.57 1.87
N ASN A 216 1.83 9.24 2.02
CA ASN A 216 0.63 8.57 2.54
C ASN A 216 0.31 8.99 3.99
N TYR A 217 1.31 9.06 4.87
CA TYR A 217 1.12 9.53 6.24
C TYR A 217 0.79 11.01 6.31
N ALA A 218 1.34 11.83 5.40
CA ALA A 218 0.97 13.24 5.30
C ALA A 218 -0.52 13.41 4.97
N LEU A 219 -1.01 12.68 3.96
CA LEU A 219 -2.42 12.71 3.55
C LEU A 219 -3.35 12.16 4.63
N ASP A 220 -3.03 11.02 5.25
CA ASP A 220 -3.82 10.43 6.35
C ASP A 220 -3.91 11.36 7.56
N PHE A 221 -2.86 12.15 7.81
CA PHE A 221 -2.84 13.16 8.89
C PHE A 221 -3.54 14.46 8.50
N GLY A 222 -3.92 14.60 7.22
CA GLY A 222 -4.61 15.79 6.69
C GLY A 222 -3.69 16.94 6.31
N LEU A 223 -2.38 16.70 6.16
CA LEU A 223 -1.43 17.68 5.62
C LEU A 223 -1.67 17.88 4.13
N LYS A 224 -1.63 19.11 3.68
CA LYS A 224 -1.78 19.44 2.26
C LYS A 224 -0.44 19.74 1.62
N THR A 225 -0.33 19.41 0.34
CA THR A 225 0.92 19.65 -0.43
C THR A 225 1.32 21.13 -0.46
N ASP A 226 0.37 22.04 -0.45
CA ASP A 226 0.62 23.48 -0.46
C ASP A 226 1.04 24.04 0.92
N GLU A 227 0.89 23.25 1.99
CA GLU A 227 1.37 23.58 3.33
C GLU A 227 2.84 23.19 3.57
N ALA A 228 3.45 22.44 2.64
CA ALA A 228 4.86 22.08 2.74
C ALA A 228 5.75 23.32 2.60
N ILE A 229 6.73 23.47 3.50
CA ILE A 229 7.73 24.54 3.45
C ILE A 229 8.83 24.25 2.42
N TYR A 230 8.95 22.99 2.00
CA TYR A 230 9.73 22.55 0.84
C TYR A 230 9.08 21.33 0.20
N LYS A 231 8.93 21.36 -1.13
CA LYS A 231 8.34 20.27 -1.91
C LYS A 231 9.45 19.45 -2.56
N ASP A 232 9.37 18.13 -2.40
CA ASP A 232 10.23 17.19 -3.12
C ASP A 232 10.01 17.37 -4.63
N SER A 233 11.08 17.66 -5.34
CA SER A 233 11.07 17.85 -6.80
C SER A 233 11.73 16.70 -7.57
N VAL A 234 12.27 15.70 -6.88
CA VAL A 234 12.96 14.56 -7.48
C VAL A 234 11.96 13.42 -7.63
N LEU A 235 11.14 13.48 -8.69
CA LEU A 235 10.02 12.58 -8.93
C LEU A 235 10.21 11.67 -10.16
N ASP A 236 11.43 11.68 -10.76
CA ASP A 236 11.81 10.87 -11.93
C ASP A 236 12.74 9.70 -11.62
N VAL A 237 13.05 9.48 -10.34
CA VAL A 237 13.96 8.42 -9.87
C VAL A 237 13.19 7.11 -9.69
N GLU A 238 13.49 6.11 -10.54
CA GLU A 238 12.77 4.83 -10.58
C GLU A 238 12.84 4.05 -9.26
N GLU A 239 13.92 4.18 -8.49
CA GLU A 239 14.10 3.54 -7.19
C GLU A 239 13.02 3.96 -6.19
N TYR A 240 12.41 5.13 -6.38
CA TYR A 240 11.31 5.63 -5.54
C TYR A 240 9.90 5.38 -6.12
N TRP A 241 9.78 4.68 -7.24
CA TRP A 241 8.48 4.26 -7.76
C TRP A 241 7.85 3.21 -6.86
N ASN A 242 6.62 3.47 -6.46
CA ASN A 242 5.82 2.53 -5.69
C ASN A 242 5.35 1.38 -6.60
N LEU A 243 5.02 0.25 -5.97
CA LEU A 243 4.81 -0.99 -6.68
C LEU A 243 3.75 -1.88 -6.01
N ILE A 244 3.33 -2.89 -6.73
CA ILE A 244 2.59 -4.05 -6.23
C ILE A 244 3.60 -5.19 -6.10
N ALA A 245 3.69 -5.80 -4.92
CA ALA A 245 4.54 -6.95 -4.67
C ALA A 245 3.72 -8.22 -4.47
N ALA A 246 4.25 -9.35 -4.96
CA ALA A 246 3.72 -10.69 -4.79
C ALA A 246 4.81 -11.66 -4.33
N ARG A 247 4.45 -12.82 -3.80
CA ARG A 247 5.39 -13.93 -3.59
C ARG A 247 5.86 -14.47 -4.93
N THR A 248 7.16 -14.78 -5.05
CA THR A 248 7.74 -15.36 -6.28
C THR A 248 7.04 -16.68 -6.66
N ALA A 249 6.73 -17.52 -5.67
CA ALA A 249 6.07 -18.80 -5.91
C ALA A 249 4.64 -18.66 -6.50
N ASP A 250 3.93 -17.57 -6.17
CA ASP A 250 2.59 -17.32 -6.73
C ASP A 250 2.66 -16.91 -8.21
N ILE A 251 3.74 -16.26 -8.61
CA ILE A 251 3.96 -15.87 -10.02
C ILE A 251 4.42 -17.05 -10.87
N GLU A 252 5.05 -18.07 -10.26
CA GLU A 252 5.38 -19.33 -10.93
C GLU A 252 4.14 -20.20 -11.22
N ASP A 253 3.01 -19.95 -10.56
CA ASP A 253 1.71 -20.57 -10.86
C ASP A 253 0.93 -19.73 -11.89
N PRO A 254 0.72 -20.23 -13.13
CA PRO A 254 0.08 -19.48 -14.20
C PRO A 254 -1.36 -19.00 -13.89
N ASP A 255 -2.12 -19.78 -13.12
CA ASP A 255 -3.50 -19.44 -12.78
C ASP A 255 -3.54 -18.28 -11.77
N THR A 256 -2.65 -18.29 -10.78
CA THR A 256 -2.48 -17.21 -9.80
C THR A 256 -1.89 -15.96 -10.46
N ALA A 257 -0.87 -16.12 -11.28
CA ALA A 257 -0.25 -15.01 -12.02
C ALA A 257 -1.27 -14.26 -12.89
N ALA A 258 -2.15 -14.99 -13.60
CA ALA A 258 -3.20 -14.39 -14.41
C ALA A 258 -4.23 -13.58 -13.60
N ILE A 259 -4.50 -13.98 -12.35
CA ILE A 259 -5.37 -13.22 -11.43
C ILE A 259 -4.65 -11.93 -10.99
N TYR A 260 -3.36 -12.01 -10.64
CA TYR A 260 -2.59 -10.86 -10.19
C TYR A 260 -2.31 -9.86 -11.33
N GLU A 261 -2.15 -10.34 -12.57
CA GLU A 261 -2.07 -9.49 -13.77
C GLU A 261 -3.31 -8.60 -13.89
N LYS A 262 -4.51 -9.17 -13.70
CA LYS A 262 -5.76 -8.39 -13.68
C LYS A 262 -5.80 -7.33 -12.58
N VAL A 263 -5.22 -7.61 -11.39
CA VAL A 263 -5.12 -6.62 -10.32
C VAL A 263 -4.20 -5.47 -10.72
N VAL A 264 -3.07 -5.77 -11.37
CA VAL A 264 -2.14 -4.76 -11.90
C VAL A 264 -2.84 -3.92 -12.96
N GLU A 265 -3.47 -4.55 -13.96
CA GLU A 265 -4.17 -3.87 -15.06
C GLU A 265 -5.33 -3.00 -14.55
N ALA A 266 -6.12 -3.49 -13.58
CA ALA A 266 -7.22 -2.73 -12.99
C ALA A 266 -6.74 -1.46 -12.28
N PHE A 267 -5.58 -1.54 -11.58
CA PHE A 267 -4.96 -0.36 -10.96
C PHE A 267 -4.38 0.58 -12.01
N GLN A 268 -3.65 0.08 -13.01
CA GLN A 268 -3.00 0.85 -14.07
C GLN A 268 -4.02 1.32 -15.14
N SER A 269 -5.04 2.04 -14.70
CA SER A 269 -6.17 2.47 -15.54
C SER A 269 -6.41 3.97 -15.48
N SER A 270 -7.07 4.52 -16.49
CA SER A 270 -7.49 5.92 -16.50
C SER A 270 -8.42 6.28 -15.32
N ALA A 271 -9.19 5.32 -14.81
CA ALA A 271 -10.04 5.53 -13.65
C ALA A 271 -9.21 5.77 -12.37
N THR A 272 -8.06 5.12 -12.24
CA THR A 272 -7.10 5.38 -11.16
C THR A 272 -6.41 6.74 -11.34
N GLU A 273 -6.02 7.11 -12.58
CA GLU A 273 -5.48 8.46 -12.86
C GLU A 273 -6.50 9.56 -12.53
N ASP A 274 -7.79 9.33 -12.77
CA ASP A 274 -8.85 10.25 -12.38
C ASP A 274 -8.90 10.44 -10.85
N VAL A 275 -8.66 9.40 -10.05
CA VAL A 275 -8.54 9.51 -8.59
C VAL A 275 -7.29 10.31 -8.20
N PHE A 276 -6.14 10.05 -8.83
CA PHE A 276 -4.91 10.84 -8.61
C PHE A 276 -5.16 12.33 -8.81
N ASN A 277 -5.85 12.69 -9.89
CA ASN A 277 -6.07 14.07 -10.29
C ASN A 277 -7.20 14.74 -9.50
N ASN A 278 -8.35 14.08 -9.35
CA ASN A 278 -9.57 14.69 -8.85
C ASN A 278 -9.72 14.56 -7.32
N THR A 279 -9.29 13.43 -6.74
CA THR A 279 -9.38 13.21 -5.29
C THR A 279 -8.14 13.74 -4.58
N PHE A 280 -6.95 13.47 -5.16
CA PHE A 280 -5.67 13.83 -4.53
C PHE A 280 -4.95 15.02 -5.18
N GLY A 281 -5.62 15.73 -6.13
CA GLY A 281 -5.10 16.97 -6.71
C GLY A 281 -3.77 16.83 -7.46
N GLY A 282 -3.49 15.64 -8.02
CA GLY A 282 -2.24 15.34 -8.73
C GLY A 282 -1.06 15.03 -7.80
N TYR A 283 -1.31 14.68 -6.54
CA TYR A 283 -0.26 14.33 -5.58
C TYR A 283 0.42 13.00 -5.91
N PHE A 284 -0.32 12.06 -6.51
CA PHE A 284 0.19 10.81 -7.06
C PHE A 284 0.47 10.99 -8.54
N ILE A 285 1.59 10.48 -9.01
CA ILE A 285 1.99 10.53 -10.42
C ILE A 285 2.18 9.09 -10.89
N ALA A 286 1.42 8.68 -11.89
CA ALA A 286 1.53 7.36 -12.50
C ALA A 286 2.93 7.16 -13.10
N VAL A 287 3.55 6.00 -12.85
CA VAL A 287 4.89 5.69 -13.32
C VAL A 287 5.02 4.23 -13.74
N GLY A 288 5.74 3.98 -14.85
CA GLY A 288 6.13 2.66 -15.29
C GLY A 288 4.97 1.72 -15.61
N TRP A 289 3.79 2.24 -16.00
CA TRP A 289 2.63 1.43 -16.37
C TRP A 289 2.78 0.78 -17.76
N ASP A 290 3.81 1.14 -18.50
CA ASP A 290 4.22 0.55 -19.77
C ASP A 290 5.17 -0.66 -19.59
N GLN A 291 5.54 -0.99 -18.35
CA GLN A 291 6.45 -2.10 -18.03
C GLN A 291 5.64 -3.35 -17.64
N ASP A 292 5.74 -4.41 -18.42
CA ASP A 292 5.23 -5.73 -18.05
C ASP A 292 6.25 -6.41 -17.13
N LEU A 293 5.96 -6.45 -15.83
CA LEU A 293 6.85 -7.01 -14.82
C LEU A 293 6.43 -8.40 -14.33
N ILE A 294 5.22 -8.83 -14.65
CA ILE A 294 4.70 -10.13 -14.21
C ILE A 294 5.11 -11.26 -15.18
N ASN A 295 5.36 -10.91 -16.45
CA ASN A 295 5.71 -11.88 -17.51
C ASN A 295 7.20 -11.86 -17.87
N GLN A 296 8.07 -11.33 -17.00
CA GLN A 296 9.54 -11.23 -17.25
C GLN A 296 10.32 -12.44 -16.74
#